data_600312c666609fcef34d66a9527ff680
#
_entry.id   600312c666609fcef34d66a9527ff680
#
_cell.length_a   1.000
_cell.length_b   1.000
_cell.length_c   1.000
_cell.angle_alpha   90.00
_cell.angle_beta   90.00
_cell.angle_gamma   90.00
#
_symmetry.space_group_name_H-M   'P 1'
#
loop_
_entity.id
_entity.type
_entity.pdbx_description
1 polymer ?
#
loop_
_entity_poly.entity_id
_entity_poly.type
_entity_poly.pdbx_seq_one_letter_code
_entity_poly.pdbx_strand_id
1 'polypeptide(L)'
;AASDVYKRQGMMDALVGTASTPGLGLAGKVGIQWPSDIVCGAPAFETSLARVAVNGGAGAAGMFGAVTVDIERSALGELGVDVADEALVEELAAAVLTRVDTWAVVANTPQGAAGPLAPVLGEYFDMVPLLGRQVAAVSPNGLPLAVGVFAGLDIWGRATIKTDAGEQEFPPEAVRIRGL
;
A
#
# COMPACT_ATOMS: atom_id res chain seq x y z
N ALA A 1 -6.25 -6.95 6.35
CA ALA A 1 -5.34 -5.80 6.65
C ALA A 1 -3.88 -6.14 6.40
N ALA A 2 -3.28 -7.13 7.09
CA ALA A 2 -1.86 -7.43 6.92
C ALA A 2 -1.52 -7.86 5.48
N SER A 3 -2.26 -8.81 4.93
CA SER A 3 -2.09 -9.26 3.55
C SER A 3 -2.20 -8.13 2.52
N ASP A 4 -2.93 -7.07 2.84
CA ASP A 4 -3.16 -5.94 1.93
C ASP A 4 -1.91 -5.06 1.80
N VAL A 5 -1.12 -4.95 2.87
CA VAL A 5 0.14 -4.21 2.86
C VAL A 5 1.16 -4.92 1.96
N TYR A 6 1.30 -6.25 2.08
CA TYR A 6 2.23 -7.02 1.24
C TYR A 6 1.89 -6.97 -0.24
N LYS A 7 0.59 -6.99 -0.57
CA LYS A 7 0.16 -6.91 -1.97
C LYS A 7 0.44 -5.54 -2.58
N ARG A 8 0.30 -4.46 -1.79
CA ARG A 8 0.70 -3.12 -2.23
C ARG A 8 2.21 -3.00 -2.39
N GLN A 9 3.00 -3.62 -1.51
CA GLN A 9 4.45 -3.70 -1.71
C GLN A 9 4.80 -4.44 -2.99
N GLY A 10 4.14 -5.58 -3.29
CA GLY A 10 4.31 -6.27 -4.56
C GLY A 10 4.00 -5.37 -5.77
N MET A 11 2.93 -4.56 -5.68
CA MET A 11 2.65 -3.54 -6.70
C MET A 11 3.77 -2.50 -6.79
N MET A 12 4.28 -2.01 -5.67
CA MET A 12 5.40 -1.07 -5.67
C MET A 12 6.67 -1.69 -6.25
N ASP A 13 6.96 -2.97 -5.97
CA ASP A 13 8.11 -3.67 -6.56
C ASP A 13 8.01 -3.73 -8.09
N ALA A 14 6.83 -4.00 -8.65
CA ALA A 14 6.64 -3.96 -10.09
C ALA A 14 6.80 -2.55 -10.67
N LEU A 15 6.28 -1.54 -10.01
CA LEU A 15 6.35 -0.15 -10.50
C LEU A 15 7.75 0.45 -10.36
N VAL A 16 8.42 0.18 -9.24
CA VAL A 16 9.71 0.79 -8.88
C VAL A 16 10.89 -0.07 -9.30
N GLY A 17 10.75 -1.38 -9.15
CA GLY A 17 11.83 -2.34 -9.22
C GLY A 17 12.51 -2.56 -7.86
N THR A 18 13.18 -3.68 -7.75
CA THR A 18 14.02 -4.05 -6.61
C THR A 18 15.40 -4.45 -7.11
N ALA A 19 16.33 -4.72 -6.20
CA ALA A 19 17.65 -5.23 -6.56
C ALA A 19 17.58 -6.57 -7.33
N SER A 20 16.48 -7.32 -7.18
CA SER A 20 16.28 -8.64 -7.78
C SER A 20 15.23 -8.66 -8.89
N THR A 21 14.43 -7.61 -9.02
CA THR A 21 13.32 -7.53 -9.97
C THR A 21 13.37 -6.19 -10.69
N PRO A 22 13.65 -6.16 -11.99
CA PRO A 22 13.54 -4.94 -12.77
C PRO A 22 12.06 -4.53 -12.82
N GLY A 23 11.70 -3.38 -12.27
CA GLY A 23 10.35 -2.84 -12.37
C GLY A 23 10.25 -1.84 -13.52
N LEU A 24 9.13 -1.12 -13.58
CA LEU A 24 8.86 -0.10 -14.60
C LEU A 24 9.66 1.20 -14.43
N GLY A 25 10.62 1.23 -13.49
CA GLY A 25 11.55 2.35 -13.31
C GLY A 25 10.93 3.62 -12.72
N LEU A 26 9.86 3.49 -11.95
CA LEU A 26 9.13 4.62 -11.34
C LEU A 26 9.63 5.01 -9.95
N ALA A 27 10.85 4.65 -9.58
CA ALA A 27 11.45 5.02 -8.31
C ALA A 27 11.38 6.55 -8.06
N GLY A 28 10.88 6.95 -6.89
CA GLY A 28 10.68 8.34 -6.50
C GLY A 28 9.51 9.07 -7.20
N LYS A 29 8.84 8.41 -8.15
CA LYS A 29 7.69 8.97 -8.87
C LYS A 29 6.34 8.50 -8.32
N VAL A 30 6.34 7.38 -7.61
CA VAL A 30 5.16 6.72 -7.05
C VAL A 30 5.29 6.53 -5.55
N GLY A 31 4.18 6.41 -4.86
CA GLY A 31 4.11 6.16 -3.42
C GLY A 31 2.82 5.49 -3.01
N ILE A 32 2.76 5.02 -1.78
CA ILE A 32 1.56 4.40 -1.21
C ILE A 32 0.78 5.44 -0.41
N GLN A 33 -0.45 5.67 -0.79
CA GLN A 33 -1.42 6.40 0.03
C GLN A 33 -2.30 5.39 0.77
N TRP A 34 -2.07 5.30 2.06
CA TRP A 34 -2.84 4.41 2.91
C TRP A 34 -4.35 4.78 2.87
N PRO A 35 -5.28 3.81 2.83
CA PRO A 35 -5.07 2.38 2.98
C PRO A 35 -4.89 1.59 1.67
N SER A 36 -5.26 2.09 0.50
CA SER A 36 -5.44 1.24 -0.68
C SER A 36 -4.87 1.77 -1.98
N ASP A 37 -4.42 3.01 -2.01
CA ASP A 37 -4.12 3.68 -3.27
C ASP A 37 -2.60 3.73 -3.51
N ILE A 38 -2.20 3.57 -4.76
CA ILE A 38 -0.87 3.94 -5.25
C ILE A 38 -1.04 5.29 -5.92
N VAL A 39 -0.18 6.23 -5.57
CA VAL A 39 -0.24 7.63 -6.04
C VAL A 39 1.03 8.02 -6.76
N CYS A 40 0.92 9.00 -7.65
CA CYS A 40 2.04 9.58 -8.37
C CYS A 40 1.97 11.12 -8.36
N GLY A 41 2.89 11.78 -9.06
CA GLY A 41 2.95 13.24 -9.13
C GLY A 41 3.78 13.84 -7.99
N ALA A 42 5.02 13.34 -7.82
CA ALA A 42 5.98 13.93 -6.88
C ALA A 42 6.19 15.43 -7.15
N PRO A 43 6.33 16.29 -6.12
CA PRO A 43 6.42 15.98 -4.70
C PRO A 43 5.07 15.88 -3.96
N ALA A 44 3.95 16.24 -4.58
CA ALA A 44 2.65 16.30 -3.92
C ALA A 44 1.98 14.92 -3.77
N PHE A 45 2.20 14.00 -4.73
CA PHE A 45 1.60 12.66 -4.75
C PHE A 45 0.06 12.67 -4.65
N GLU A 46 -0.58 13.54 -5.46
CA GLU A 46 -2.03 13.75 -5.43
C GLU A 46 -2.79 12.96 -6.51
N THR A 47 -2.08 12.46 -7.53
CA THR A 47 -2.70 11.73 -8.62
C THR A 47 -2.80 10.25 -8.28
N SER A 48 -4.01 9.68 -8.31
CA SER A 48 -4.20 8.24 -8.14
C SER A 48 -3.68 7.53 -9.39
N LEU A 49 -2.74 6.61 -9.20
CA LEU A 49 -2.19 5.75 -10.26
C LEU A 49 -2.88 4.39 -10.27
N ALA A 50 -3.10 3.82 -9.09
CA ALA A 50 -3.77 2.54 -8.99
C ALA A 50 -4.49 2.40 -7.64
N ARG A 51 -5.54 1.59 -7.64
CA ARG A 51 -6.21 1.14 -6.42
C ARG A 51 -6.09 -0.37 -6.26
N VAL A 52 -5.65 -0.81 -5.09
CA VAL A 52 -5.50 -2.23 -4.77
C VAL A 52 -6.58 -2.63 -3.77
N ALA A 53 -7.48 -3.49 -4.21
CA ALA A 53 -8.50 -4.10 -3.34
C ALA A 53 -8.18 -5.57 -3.10
N VAL A 54 -8.45 -6.03 -1.89
CA VAL A 54 -8.23 -7.43 -1.51
C VAL A 54 -9.49 -7.98 -0.87
N ASN A 55 -9.96 -9.09 -1.43
CA ASN A 55 -11.07 -9.86 -0.90
C ASN A 55 -10.59 -11.25 -0.50
N GLY A 56 -10.98 -11.70 0.67
CA GLY A 56 -10.64 -13.04 1.16
C GLY A 56 -11.90 -13.84 1.48
N GLY A 57 -11.76 -15.13 1.40
CA GLY A 57 -12.84 -16.06 1.73
C GLY A 57 -12.30 -17.42 2.17
N ALA A 58 -13.22 -18.28 2.62
CA ALA A 58 -12.93 -19.67 2.93
C ALA A 58 -13.79 -20.57 2.05
N GLY A 59 -13.19 -21.64 1.53
CA GLY A 59 -13.85 -22.64 0.73
C GLY A 59 -13.44 -24.05 1.16
N ALA A 60 -13.95 -25.08 0.47
CA ALA A 60 -13.63 -26.47 0.78
C ALA A 60 -12.13 -26.80 0.68
N ALA A 61 -11.39 -26.08 -0.16
CA ALA A 61 -9.95 -26.25 -0.35
C ALA A 61 -9.08 -25.40 0.60
N GLY A 62 -9.70 -24.60 1.49
CA GLY A 62 -9.00 -23.71 2.42
C GLY A 62 -9.35 -22.24 2.25
N MET A 63 -8.51 -21.36 2.76
CA MET A 63 -8.65 -19.91 2.60
C MET A 63 -8.07 -19.45 1.26
N PHE A 64 -8.71 -18.48 0.66
CA PHE A 64 -8.21 -17.84 -0.57
C PHE A 64 -8.25 -16.33 -0.44
N GLY A 65 -7.44 -15.64 -1.24
CA GLY A 65 -7.48 -14.20 -1.40
C GLY A 65 -7.49 -13.84 -2.88
N ALA A 66 -8.38 -12.91 -3.25
CA ALA A 66 -8.40 -12.29 -4.57
C ALA A 66 -7.87 -10.87 -4.47
N VAL A 67 -6.97 -10.50 -5.38
CA VAL A 67 -6.43 -9.15 -5.51
C VAL A 67 -6.99 -8.53 -6.77
N THR A 68 -7.63 -7.39 -6.64
CA THR A 68 -8.05 -6.57 -7.77
C THR A 68 -7.19 -5.31 -7.80
N VAL A 69 -6.68 -4.98 -8.97
CA VAL A 69 -5.89 -3.78 -9.20
C VAL A 69 -6.55 -2.98 -10.31
N ASP A 70 -7.08 -1.81 -9.97
CA ASP A 70 -7.58 -0.85 -10.94
C ASP A 70 -6.47 0.16 -11.23
N ILE A 71 -6.05 0.25 -12.48
CA ILE A 71 -4.92 1.09 -12.92
C ILE A 71 -5.43 2.24 -13.79
N GLU A 72 -5.02 3.45 -13.46
CA GLU A 72 -5.24 4.63 -14.29
C GLU A 72 -4.17 4.69 -15.40
N ARG A 73 -4.53 4.21 -16.60
CA ARG A 73 -3.60 4.10 -17.74
C ARG A 73 -3.08 5.45 -18.21
N SER A 74 -3.88 6.51 -18.12
CA SER A 74 -3.45 7.86 -18.47
C SER A 74 -2.31 8.34 -17.57
N ALA A 75 -2.40 8.05 -16.27
CA ALA A 75 -1.36 8.40 -15.31
C ALA A 75 -0.06 7.61 -15.54
N LEU A 76 -0.13 6.33 -15.95
CA LEU A 76 1.06 5.59 -16.39
C LEU A 76 1.72 6.21 -17.60
N GLY A 77 0.93 6.61 -18.60
CA GLY A 77 1.41 7.29 -19.80
C GLY A 77 2.12 8.61 -19.49
N GLU A 78 1.58 9.41 -18.56
CA GLU A 78 2.20 10.66 -18.09
C GLU A 78 3.54 10.42 -17.39
N LEU A 79 3.71 9.25 -16.75
CA LEU A 79 4.98 8.83 -16.14
C LEU A 79 5.98 8.27 -17.17
N GLY A 80 5.59 8.16 -18.43
CA GLY A 80 6.43 7.67 -19.53
C GLY A 80 6.45 6.14 -19.64
N VAL A 81 5.48 5.45 -19.05
CA VAL A 81 5.32 4.00 -19.15
C VAL A 81 4.42 3.65 -20.31
N ASP A 82 5.03 3.07 -21.35
CA ASP A 82 4.34 2.51 -22.52
C ASP A 82 4.57 0.99 -22.55
N VAL A 83 3.65 0.26 -21.97
CA VAL A 83 3.71 -1.20 -21.85
C VAL A 83 2.35 -1.80 -22.22
N ALA A 84 2.35 -2.91 -22.93
CA ALA A 84 1.13 -3.64 -23.28
C ALA A 84 0.42 -4.17 -22.01
N ASP A 85 -0.92 -4.24 -22.07
CA ASP A 85 -1.72 -4.63 -20.90
C ASP A 85 -1.36 -6.04 -20.40
N GLU A 86 -1.13 -6.98 -21.32
CA GLU A 86 -0.74 -8.35 -20.96
C GLU A 86 0.59 -8.38 -20.20
N ALA A 87 1.60 -7.65 -20.67
CA ALA A 87 2.91 -7.57 -20.03
C ALA A 87 2.83 -6.88 -18.67
N LEU A 88 2.01 -5.84 -18.55
CA LEU A 88 1.75 -5.16 -17.28
C LEU A 88 1.11 -6.10 -16.26
N VAL A 89 0.09 -6.87 -16.68
CA VAL A 89 -0.60 -7.84 -15.80
C VAL A 89 0.37 -8.93 -15.34
N GLU A 90 1.19 -9.47 -16.23
CA GLU A 90 2.20 -10.47 -15.89
C GLU A 90 3.21 -9.96 -14.86
N GLU A 91 3.75 -8.75 -15.07
CA GLU A 91 4.70 -8.12 -14.17
C GLU A 91 4.11 -7.89 -12.77
N LEU A 92 2.90 -7.32 -12.71
CA LEU A 92 2.20 -7.05 -11.47
C LEU A 92 1.85 -8.34 -10.72
N ALA A 93 1.36 -9.35 -11.43
CA ALA A 93 1.00 -10.63 -10.82
C ALA A 93 2.24 -11.34 -10.26
N ALA A 94 3.33 -11.40 -11.01
CA ALA A 94 4.58 -12.01 -10.57
C ALA A 94 5.15 -11.33 -9.32
N ALA A 95 5.17 -9.99 -9.29
CA ALA A 95 5.68 -9.23 -8.15
C ALA A 95 4.81 -9.41 -6.89
N VAL A 96 3.49 -9.37 -7.05
CA VAL A 96 2.57 -9.60 -5.92
C VAL A 96 2.71 -11.02 -5.36
N LEU A 97 2.77 -12.04 -6.22
CA LEU A 97 2.94 -13.43 -5.78
C LEU A 97 4.28 -13.61 -5.06
N THR A 98 5.37 -13.08 -5.60
CA THR A 98 6.69 -13.14 -4.97
C THR A 98 6.68 -12.52 -3.57
N ARG A 99 6.02 -11.39 -3.39
CA ARG A 99 5.89 -10.76 -2.06
C ARG A 99 5.05 -11.58 -1.09
N VAL A 100 3.94 -12.15 -1.55
CA VAL A 100 3.08 -12.99 -0.71
C VAL A 100 3.82 -14.25 -0.27
N ASP A 101 4.56 -14.90 -1.16
CA ASP A 101 5.35 -16.08 -0.84
C ASP A 101 6.47 -15.75 0.17
N THR A 102 7.18 -14.65 -0.04
CA THR A 102 8.19 -14.16 0.92
C THR A 102 7.58 -13.91 2.28
N TRP A 103 6.44 -13.24 2.33
CA TRP A 103 5.70 -13.02 3.57
C TRP A 103 5.30 -14.31 4.25
N ALA A 104 4.76 -15.27 3.51
CA ALA A 104 4.32 -16.55 4.07
C ALA A 104 5.47 -17.30 4.77
N VAL A 105 6.69 -17.20 4.23
CA VAL A 105 7.90 -17.76 4.85
C VAL A 105 8.22 -16.99 6.15
N VAL A 106 8.31 -15.66 6.10
CA VAL A 106 8.73 -14.84 7.25
C VAL A 106 7.68 -14.82 8.35
N ALA A 107 6.39 -14.84 8.01
CA ALA A 107 5.29 -14.85 8.98
C ALA A 107 5.34 -16.07 9.92
N ASN A 108 5.96 -17.17 9.49
CA ASN A 108 6.15 -18.39 10.28
C ASN A 108 7.47 -18.41 11.07
N THR A 109 8.22 -17.32 11.09
CA THR A 109 9.47 -17.17 11.85
C THR A 109 9.25 -16.37 13.13
N PRO A 110 10.23 -16.32 14.07
CA PRO A 110 10.17 -15.42 15.24
C PRO A 110 9.97 -13.94 14.90
N GLN A 111 10.40 -13.50 13.71
CA GLN A 111 10.17 -12.13 13.24
C GLN A 111 8.69 -11.86 12.97
N GLY A 112 7.97 -12.84 12.42
CA GLY A 112 6.52 -12.77 12.23
C GLY A 112 5.72 -12.88 13.54
N ALA A 113 6.29 -13.40 14.59
CA ALA A 113 5.64 -13.54 15.90
C ALA A 113 5.31 -12.19 16.57
N ALA A 114 6.04 -11.13 16.23
CA ALA A 114 5.76 -9.77 16.73
C ALA A 114 4.47 -9.18 16.13
N GLY A 115 4.05 -9.68 14.98
CA GLY A 115 2.84 -9.28 14.26
C GLY A 115 3.03 -9.41 12.74
N PRO A 116 1.93 -9.53 12.01
CA PRO A 116 1.99 -9.89 10.59
C PRO A 116 2.67 -8.83 9.70
N LEU A 117 2.75 -7.58 10.13
CA LEU A 117 3.41 -6.50 9.39
C LEU A 117 4.81 -6.17 9.89
N ALA A 118 5.20 -6.65 11.08
CA ALA A 118 6.49 -6.30 11.66
C ALA A 118 7.69 -6.46 10.70
N PRO A 119 7.76 -7.52 9.86
CA PRO A 119 8.89 -7.71 8.94
C PRO A 119 9.01 -6.67 7.83
N VAL A 120 7.93 -5.94 7.50
CA VAL A 120 7.88 -5.07 6.31
C VAL A 120 7.59 -3.61 6.62
N LEU A 121 7.28 -3.25 7.85
CA LEU A 121 6.90 -1.88 8.19
C LEU A 121 7.96 -0.84 7.82
N GLY A 122 9.25 -1.13 8.01
CA GLY A 122 10.32 -0.20 7.64
C GLY A 122 10.30 0.10 6.15
N GLU A 123 10.33 -0.93 5.32
CA GLU A 123 10.28 -0.82 3.87
C GLU A 123 8.98 -0.16 3.38
N TYR A 124 7.86 -0.48 4.03
CA TYR A 124 6.58 0.16 3.72
C TYR A 124 6.60 1.66 4.00
N PHE A 125 7.19 2.09 5.12
CA PHE A 125 7.25 3.51 5.48
C PHE A 125 8.07 4.34 4.51
N ASP A 126 9.11 3.77 3.90
CA ASP A 126 9.90 4.44 2.87
C ASP A 126 9.08 4.75 1.60
N MET A 127 7.95 4.07 1.42
CA MET A 127 7.05 4.22 0.26
C MET A 127 5.83 5.11 0.55
N VAL A 128 5.67 5.65 1.77
CA VAL A 128 4.49 6.43 2.18
C VAL A 128 4.79 7.93 2.20
N PRO A 129 4.39 8.71 1.18
CA PRO A 129 4.75 10.13 1.06
C PRO A 129 4.19 11.01 2.17
N LEU A 130 3.06 10.62 2.76
CA LEU A 130 2.38 11.39 3.82
C LEU A 130 2.89 11.08 5.23
N LEU A 131 3.82 10.13 5.39
CA LEU A 131 4.40 9.82 6.70
C LEU A 131 5.09 11.06 7.30
N GLY A 132 4.80 11.37 8.55
CA GLY A 132 5.32 12.53 9.27
C GLY A 132 4.71 13.88 8.84
N ARG A 133 3.73 13.90 7.93
CA ARG A 133 3.08 15.13 7.46
C ARG A 133 1.76 15.38 8.16
N GLN A 134 1.31 16.63 8.12
CA GLN A 134 -0.03 17.01 8.54
C GLN A 134 -1.07 16.44 7.58
N VAL A 135 -2.05 15.75 8.15
CA VAL A 135 -3.08 15.04 7.40
C VAL A 135 -4.44 15.17 8.08
N ALA A 136 -5.48 14.90 7.30
CA ALA A 136 -6.82 14.62 7.80
C ALA A 136 -7.16 13.14 7.64
N ALA A 137 -7.62 12.49 8.71
CA ALA A 137 -8.32 11.22 8.64
C ALA A 137 -9.79 11.48 8.31
N VAL A 138 -10.24 10.99 7.17
CA VAL A 138 -11.57 11.28 6.62
C VAL A 138 -12.37 9.99 6.51
N SER A 139 -13.60 10.00 6.99
CA SER A 139 -14.51 8.85 6.84
C SER A 139 -14.84 8.57 5.37
N PRO A 140 -15.39 7.39 5.03
CA PRO A 140 -15.84 7.10 3.67
C PRO A 140 -16.86 8.11 3.12
N ASN A 141 -17.61 8.76 3.99
CA ASN A 141 -18.60 9.79 3.64
C ASN A 141 -17.98 11.20 3.50
N GLY A 142 -16.67 11.32 3.61
CA GLY A 142 -15.96 12.59 3.45
C GLY A 142 -15.89 13.46 4.70
N LEU A 143 -16.40 13.01 5.85
CA LEU A 143 -16.34 13.76 7.10
C LEU A 143 -14.96 13.62 7.76
N PRO A 144 -14.30 14.72 8.15
CA PRO A 144 -13.06 14.64 8.90
C PRO A 144 -13.33 14.09 10.31
N LEU A 145 -12.56 13.09 10.71
CA LEU A 145 -12.63 12.46 12.03
C LEU A 145 -11.47 12.90 12.93
N ALA A 146 -10.30 13.14 12.34
CA ALA A 146 -9.13 13.65 13.05
C ALA A 146 -8.24 14.46 12.10
N VAL A 147 -7.53 15.42 12.68
CA VAL A 147 -6.48 16.19 12.01
C VAL A 147 -5.24 16.13 12.86
N GLY A 148 -4.09 15.85 12.26
CA GLY A 148 -2.83 15.74 12.98
C GLY A 148 -1.70 15.20 12.10
N VAL A 149 -0.62 14.77 12.72
CA VAL A 149 0.52 14.19 12.02
C VAL A 149 0.29 12.69 11.80
N PHE A 150 0.46 12.22 10.57
CA PHE A 150 0.46 10.78 10.28
C PHE A 150 1.73 10.15 10.85
N ALA A 151 1.62 9.49 12.01
CA ALA A 151 2.76 8.96 12.75
C ALA A 151 3.22 7.58 12.23
N GLY A 152 2.35 6.84 11.55
CA GLY A 152 2.68 5.54 10.98
C GLY A 152 1.53 4.54 11.01
N LEU A 153 1.90 3.26 10.90
CA LEU A 153 1.00 2.14 11.07
C LEU A 153 1.45 1.28 12.24
N ASP A 154 0.50 0.66 12.90
CA ASP A 154 0.81 -0.42 13.83
C ASP A 154 1.06 -1.76 13.10
N ILE A 155 1.44 -2.77 13.85
CA ILE A 155 1.71 -4.13 13.33
C ILE A 155 0.48 -4.83 12.74
N TRP A 156 -0.71 -4.26 12.90
CA TRP A 156 -1.98 -4.74 12.33
C TRP A 156 -2.43 -3.93 11.12
N GLY A 157 -1.71 -2.85 10.79
CA GLY A 157 -1.99 -1.98 9.66
C GLY A 157 -2.99 -0.87 9.93
N ARG A 158 -3.26 -0.56 11.22
CA ARG A 158 -4.06 0.61 11.60
C ARG A 158 -3.21 1.87 11.48
N ALA A 159 -3.78 2.94 10.96
CA ALA A 159 -3.10 4.24 10.89
C ALA A 159 -3.12 4.94 12.25
N THR A 160 -1.98 5.46 12.65
CA THR A 160 -1.84 6.29 13.86
C THR A 160 -1.72 7.75 13.46
N ILE A 161 -2.66 8.58 13.94
CA ILE A 161 -2.65 10.04 13.78
C ILE A 161 -2.37 10.67 15.13
N LYS A 162 -1.31 11.45 15.21
CA LYS A 162 -0.95 12.21 16.40
C LYS A 162 -1.61 13.59 16.35
N THR A 163 -2.63 13.75 17.18
CA THR A 163 -3.41 15.00 17.31
C THR A 163 -3.00 15.77 18.58
N ASP A 164 -3.50 16.99 18.74
CA ASP A 164 -3.29 17.77 19.98
C ASP A 164 -3.90 17.08 21.23
N ALA A 165 -4.92 16.25 21.01
CA ALA A 165 -5.58 15.50 22.08
C ALA A 165 -4.90 14.14 22.39
N GLY A 166 -3.86 13.75 21.64
CA GLY A 166 -3.16 12.49 21.76
C GLY A 166 -3.19 11.67 20.48
N GLU A 167 -2.70 10.43 20.56
CA GLU A 167 -2.65 9.50 19.44
C GLU A 167 -4.01 8.82 19.24
N GLN A 168 -4.45 8.74 18.00
CA GLN A 168 -5.68 8.07 17.58
C GLN A 168 -5.34 7.04 16.52
N GLU A 169 -5.91 5.84 16.66
CA GLU A 169 -5.72 4.73 15.73
C GLU A 169 -6.98 4.49 14.91
N PHE A 170 -6.79 4.28 13.62
CA PHE A 170 -7.87 4.08 12.67
C PHE A 170 -7.65 2.81 11.85
N PRO A 171 -8.60 1.89 11.81
CA PRO A 171 -8.53 0.76 10.90
C PRO A 171 -8.78 1.19 9.44
N PRO A 172 -8.25 0.45 8.46
CA PRO A 172 -8.31 0.82 7.04
C PRO A 172 -9.73 0.92 6.46
N GLU A 173 -10.70 0.31 7.11
CA GLU A 173 -12.10 0.37 6.71
C GLU A 173 -12.79 1.67 7.14
N ALA A 174 -12.29 2.30 8.18
CA ALA A 174 -12.95 3.45 8.82
C ALA A 174 -12.58 4.78 8.20
N VAL A 175 -11.36 4.93 7.68
CA VAL A 175 -10.88 6.21 7.19
C VAL A 175 -9.98 6.11 5.96
N ARG A 176 -9.82 7.25 5.30
CA ARG A 176 -8.76 7.53 4.34
C ARG A 176 -7.92 8.68 4.83
N ILE A 177 -6.61 8.64 4.56
CA ILE A 177 -5.68 9.70 4.93
C ILE A 177 -5.53 10.65 3.73
N ARG A 178 -5.67 11.96 3.99
CA ARG A 178 -5.46 13.01 2.99
C ARG A 178 -4.45 14.02 3.52
N GLY A 179 -3.55 14.48 2.66
CA GLY A 179 -2.67 15.61 2.95
C GLY A 179 -3.46 16.91 3.15
N LEU A 180 -2.92 17.82 3.97
CA LEU A 180 -3.43 19.17 4.20
C LEU A 180 -2.55 20.18 3.52
#